data_97c677739bfc4299e7afed1021a615b0
#
_entry.id   97c677739bfc4299e7afed1021a615b0
#
_cell.length_a   1.000
_cell.length_b   1.000
_cell.length_c   1.000
_cell.angle_alpha   90.00
_cell.angle_beta   90.00
_cell.angle_gamma   90.00
#
_symmetry.space_group_name_H-M   'P 1'
#
loop_
_entity.id
_entity.type
_entity.pdbx_description
1 polymer ?
#
loop_
_entity_poly.entity_id
_entity_poly.type
_entity_poly.pdbx_seq_one_letter_code
_entity_poly.pdbx_strand_id
1 'polypeptide(L)'
;MSRNKQKTKVKTAKGRKISSTRWLQRQLNDPYIDLAEKNGYRGRAAFKLKEIDEKLNFLKSGMTIIDLGAAPGGWCQIATAKGCKVIAIDLLEIDEMPDVEFFQMDFMDEQAPDILKEALGKQSKDGLADIVLSDMAPNTMGHKQTDHLRIMAVVEAAYYFAIEVLKPDGIFVAKVFQGGAQGELLKEMKKNFKTIKHIKPPASRKESSEQYVVATGFKGGC
;
A
#
# COMPACT_ATOMS: atom_id res chain seq x y z
N MET A 1 33.30 4.76 0.72
CA MET A 1 33.27 6.25 0.67
C MET A 1 32.09 6.66 -0.20
N SER A 2 31.00 7.13 0.39
CA SER A 2 29.79 7.58 -0.33
C SER A 2 30.08 8.92 -0.97
N ARG A 3 30.19 8.99 -2.31
CA ARG A 3 30.24 10.26 -3.03
C ARG A 3 28.97 11.03 -2.78
N ASN A 4 29.09 12.19 -2.15
CA ASN A 4 27.97 13.12 -1.91
C ASN A 4 27.40 13.56 -3.28
N LYS A 5 26.30 12.91 -3.72
CA LYS A 5 25.66 13.20 -5.00
C LYS A 5 25.16 14.64 -4.93
N GLN A 6 25.69 15.55 -5.76
CA GLN A 6 25.21 16.93 -5.83
C GLN A 6 23.71 16.94 -6.12
N LYS A 7 22.94 17.74 -5.35
CA LYS A 7 21.48 17.86 -5.53
C LYS A 7 21.18 18.40 -6.93
N THR A 8 20.44 17.65 -7.71
CA THR A 8 19.96 18.04 -9.04
C THR A 8 18.90 19.15 -8.88
N LYS A 9 19.09 20.28 -9.55
CA LYS A 9 18.13 21.39 -9.55
C LYS A 9 17.15 21.25 -10.72
N VAL A 10 15.89 21.66 -10.50
CA VAL A 10 14.87 21.71 -11.56
C VAL A 10 15.23 22.79 -12.56
N LYS A 11 15.60 22.40 -13.80
CA LYS A 11 16.00 23.32 -14.87
C LYS A 11 14.82 24.18 -15.41
N THR A 12 13.60 23.67 -15.32
CA THR A 12 12.37 24.31 -15.86
C THR A 12 11.51 24.93 -14.75
N ALA A 13 12.12 25.53 -13.73
CA ALA A 13 11.39 26.11 -12.60
C ALA A 13 10.64 27.41 -12.96
N LYS A 14 11.11 28.17 -13.98
CA LYS A 14 10.50 29.44 -14.40
C LYS A 14 9.08 29.19 -14.95
N GLY A 15 8.08 29.86 -14.38
CA GLY A 15 6.67 29.72 -14.78
C GLY A 15 5.88 28.59 -14.11
N ARG A 16 6.49 27.76 -13.24
CA ARG A 16 5.79 26.71 -12.50
C ARG A 16 5.33 27.18 -11.12
N LYS A 17 4.23 26.59 -10.61
CA LYS A 17 3.83 26.76 -9.21
C LYS A 17 4.95 26.28 -8.28
N ILE A 18 5.18 26.97 -7.17
CA ILE A 18 6.21 26.62 -6.18
C ILE A 18 6.06 25.19 -5.67
N SER A 19 4.81 24.72 -5.46
CA SER A 19 4.49 23.36 -5.04
C SER A 19 4.99 22.32 -6.05
N SER A 20 4.72 22.53 -7.35
CA SER A 20 5.17 21.64 -8.44
C SER A 20 6.69 21.61 -8.56
N THR A 21 7.35 22.76 -8.41
CA THR A 21 8.82 22.85 -8.44
C THR A 21 9.44 22.11 -7.26
N ARG A 22 8.89 22.25 -6.05
CA ARG A 22 9.33 21.50 -4.86
C ARG A 22 9.09 20.00 -4.99
N TRP A 23 7.97 19.60 -5.60
CA TRP A 23 7.68 18.19 -5.87
C TRP A 23 8.72 17.59 -6.83
N LEU A 24 8.97 18.25 -8.00
CA LEU A 24 9.99 17.82 -8.96
C LEU A 24 11.38 17.75 -8.32
N GLN A 25 11.75 18.76 -7.52
CA GLN A 25 13.03 18.79 -6.83
C GLN A 25 13.21 17.60 -5.90
N ARG A 26 12.14 17.19 -5.20
CA ARG A 26 12.13 15.98 -4.35
C ARG A 26 12.26 14.71 -5.18
N GLN A 27 11.52 14.60 -6.29
CA GLN A 27 11.60 13.44 -7.18
C GLN A 27 13.02 13.26 -7.74
N LEU A 28 13.63 14.30 -8.27
CA LEU A 28 14.97 14.26 -8.84
C LEU A 28 16.10 13.93 -7.85
N ASN A 29 15.83 14.06 -6.55
CA ASN A 29 16.83 13.81 -5.50
C ASN A 29 16.44 12.68 -4.55
N ASP A 30 15.44 11.91 -4.87
CA ASP A 30 14.99 10.77 -4.08
C ASP A 30 15.82 9.52 -4.44
N PRO A 31 16.66 9.01 -3.52
CA PRO A 31 17.54 7.88 -3.81
C PRO A 31 16.78 6.60 -4.15
N TYR A 32 15.53 6.46 -3.66
CA TYR A 32 14.70 5.30 -3.95
C TYR A 32 14.16 5.28 -5.38
N ILE A 33 14.13 6.42 -6.09
CA ILE A 33 13.79 6.45 -7.51
C ILE A 33 14.93 5.83 -8.32
N ASP A 34 16.16 6.29 -8.12
CA ASP A 34 17.34 5.72 -8.77
C ASP A 34 17.48 4.20 -8.48
N LEU A 35 17.16 3.81 -7.23
CA LEU A 35 17.19 2.40 -6.82
C LEU A 35 16.07 1.58 -7.47
N ALA A 36 14.88 2.16 -7.64
CA ALA A 36 13.76 1.48 -8.30
C ALA A 36 14.11 1.19 -9.77
N GLU A 37 14.62 2.17 -10.49
CA GLU A 37 15.07 2.00 -11.87
C GLU A 37 16.15 0.89 -11.99
N LYS A 38 17.15 0.92 -11.11
CA LYS A 38 18.24 -0.07 -11.11
C LYS A 38 17.77 -1.50 -10.81
N ASN A 39 16.72 -1.65 -10.03
CA ASN A 39 16.16 -2.95 -9.65
C ASN A 39 14.99 -3.37 -10.54
N GLY A 40 14.61 -2.58 -11.56
CA GLY A 40 13.47 -2.85 -12.42
C GLY A 40 12.12 -2.73 -11.72
N TYR A 41 12.04 -1.99 -10.61
CA TYR A 41 10.78 -1.74 -9.93
C TYR A 41 10.00 -0.60 -10.59
N ARG A 42 8.70 -0.75 -10.69
CA ARG A 42 7.78 0.24 -11.28
C ARG A 42 7.72 1.56 -10.52
N GLY A 43 8.22 1.58 -9.29
CA GLY A 43 8.30 2.79 -8.49
C GLY A 43 8.93 2.59 -7.13
N ARG A 44 9.26 3.71 -6.48
CA ARG A 44 9.88 3.71 -5.15
C ARG A 44 9.01 3.05 -4.07
N ALA A 45 7.68 2.98 -4.28
CA ALA A 45 6.74 2.36 -3.34
C ALA A 45 7.04 0.88 -3.12
N ALA A 46 7.63 0.18 -4.10
CA ALA A 46 8.07 -1.21 -3.96
C ALA A 46 8.95 -1.43 -2.72
N PHE A 47 9.84 -0.49 -2.43
CA PHE A 47 10.72 -0.59 -1.27
C PHE A 47 9.98 -0.52 0.07
N LYS A 48 8.83 0.14 0.14
CA LYS A 48 8.05 0.20 1.37
C LYS A 48 7.58 -1.19 1.79
N LEU A 49 6.93 -1.94 0.86
CA LEU A 49 6.51 -3.32 1.13
C LEU A 49 7.70 -4.23 1.38
N LYS A 50 8.76 -4.10 0.56
CA LYS A 50 9.99 -4.87 0.71
C LYS A 50 10.59 -4.72 2.12
N GLU A 51 10.76 -3.49 2.61
CA GLU A 51 11.34 -3.21 3.93
C GLU A 51 10.44 -3.64 5.09
N ILE A 52 9.10 -3.58 4.90
CA ILE A 52 8.15 -4.13 5.88
C ILE A 52 8.28 -5.66 5.91
N ASP A 53 8.36 -6.32 4.75
CA ASP A 53 8.52 -7.78 4.66
C ASP A 53 9.89 -8.24 5.18
N GLU A 54 10.97 -7.54 4.88
CA GLU A 54 12.31 -7.83 5.44
C GLU A 54 12.30 -7.81 6.98
N LYS A 55 11.50 -6.93 7.58
CA LYS A 55 11.39 -6.81 9.05
C LYS A 55 10.49 -7.87 9.66
N LEU A 56 9.44 -8.29 9.00
CA LEU A 56 8.39 -9.15 9.57
C LEU A 56 8.33 -10.53 8.91
N ASN A 57 8.90 -10.69 7.71
CA ASN A 57 8.99 -11.92 6.94
C ASN A 57 7.62 -12.62 6.76
N PHE A 58 6.62 -11.86 6.30
CA PHE A 58 5.23 -12.32 6.21
C PHE A 58 4.81 -12.76 4.80
N LEU A 59 5.49 -12.32 3.73
CA LEU A 59 5.22 -12.78 2.38
C LEU A 59 5.81 -14.19 2.17
N LYS A 60 4.97 -15.16 1.79
CA LYS A 60 5.36 -16.55 1.54
C LYS A 60 4.84 -17.04 0.21
N SER A 61 5.59 -17.91 -0.44
CA SER A 61 5.17 -18.53 -1.69
C SER A 61 3.85 -19.28 -1.55
N GLY A 62 3.00 -19.16 -2.56
CA GLY A 62 1.69 -19.79 -2.61
C GLY A 62 0.56 -19.01 -1.92
N MET A 63 0.86 -17.89 -1.28
CA MET A 63 -0.15 -17.00 -0.69
C MET A 63 -0.97 -16.28 -1.76
N THR A 64 -2.24 -16.05 -1.48
CA THR A 64 -3.13 -15.17 -2.25
C THR A 64 -3.29 -13.84 -1.54
N ILE A 65 -2.98 -12.76 -2.25
CA ILE A 65 -2.91 -11.38 -1.72
C ILE A 65 -3.89 -10.49 -2.48
N ILE A 66 -4.55 -9.60 -1.75
CA ILE A 66 -5.31 -8.48 -2.34
C ILE A 66 -4.49 -7.21 -2.14
N ASP A 67 -4.23 -6.44 -3.23
CA ASP A 67 -3.48 -5.17 -3.23
C ASP A 67 -4.40 -4.02 -3.62
N LEU A 68 -4.81 -3.22 -2.62
CA LEU A 68 -5.69 -2.08 -2.76
C LEU A 68 -4.87 -0.79 -2.96
N GLY A 69 -5.07 -0.14 -4.12
CA GLY A 69 -4.25 1.01 -4.53
C GLY A 69 -2.91 0.57 -5.13
N ALA A 70 -2.97 -0.39 -6.06
CA ALA A 70 -1.82 -1.11 -6.56
C ALA A 70 -0.90 -0.28 -7.49
N ALA A 71 -1.44 0.72 -8.23
CA ALA A 71 -0.67 1.43 -9.24
C ALA A 71 0.58 2.15 -8.68
N PRO A 72 1.68 2.08 -9.39
CA PRO A 72 1.96 1.48 -10.70
C PRO A 72 2.32 -0.03 -10.67
N GLY A 73 2.03 -0.76 -9.59
CA GLY A 73 2.28 -2.20 -9.45
C GLY A 73 3.57 -2.58 -8.71
N GLY A 74 4.15 -1.63 -7.99
CA GLY A 74 5.40 -1.89 -7.25
C GLY A 74 5.24 -2.90 -6.11
N TRP A 75 4.10 -2.92 -5.43
CA TRP A 75 3.81 -3.90 -4.38
C TRP A 75 3.49 -5.26 -4.97
N CYS A 76 2.74 -5.30 -6.08
CA CYS A 76 2.52 -6.52 -6.85
C CYS A 76 3.84 -7.17 -7.26
N GLN A 77 4.84 -6.39 -7.74
CA GLN A 77 6.18 -6.93 -8.09
C GLN A 77 6.88 -7.59 -6.90
N ILE A 78 6.82 -6.99 -5.71
CA ILE A 78 7.43 -7.58 -4.51
C ILE A 78 6.72 -8.87 -4.10
N ALA A 79 5.38 -8.89 -4.14
CA ALA A 79 4.58 -10.04 -3.77
C ALA A 79 4.79 -11.22 -4.75
N THR A 80 4.71 -10.97 -6.06
CA THR A 80 4.90 -12.02 -7.08
C THR A 80 6.33 -12.55 -7.10
N ALA A 81 7.34 -11.70 -6.85
CA ALA A 81 8.73 -12.17 -6.70
C ALA A 81 8.93 -13.12 -5.50
N LYS A 82 8.01 -13.14 -4.53
CA LYS A 82 7.95 -14.10 -3.42
C LYS A 82 7.10 -15.34 -3.74
N GLY A 83 6.56 -15.43 -4.96
CA GLY A 83 5.70 -16.54 -5.39
C GLY A 83 4.26 -16.44 -4.90
N CYS A 84 3.79 -15.23 -4.59
CA CYS A 84 2.38 -14.96 -4.26
C CYS A 84 1.57 -14.74 -5.54
N LYS A 85 0.26 -15.03 -5.47
CA LYS A 85 -0.74 -14.58 -6.44
C LYS A 85 -1.37 -13.29 -5.92
N VAL A 86 -1.61 -12.33 -6.80
CA VAL A 86 -2.12 -11.01 -6.43
C VAL A 86 -3.39 -10.69 -7.18
N ILE A 87 -4.41 -10.25 -6.45
CA ILE A 87 -5.61 -9.60 -6.98
C ILE A 87 -5.44 -8.12 -6.64
N ALA A 88 -5.37 -7.27 -7.67
CA ALA A 88 -5.01 -5.88 -7.52
C ALA A 88 -6.10 -4.95 -8.05
N ILE A 89 -6.31 -3.82 -7.41
CA ILE A 89 -7.27 -2.80 -7.81
C ILE A 89 -6.66 -1.41 -7.68
N ASP A 90 -6.88 -0.55 -8.68
CA ASP A 90 -6.51 0.87 -8.65
C ASP A 90 -7.36 1.67 -9.64
N LEU A 91 -7.48 2.98 -9.42
CA LEU A 91 -8.07 3.93 -10.39
C LEU A 91 -7.22 4.06 -11.66
N LEU A 92 -5.90 3.94 -11.51
CA LEU A 92 -4.94 4.07 -12.59
C LEU A 92 -4.60 2.69 -13.15
N GLU A 93 -4.46 2.62 -14.46
CA GLU A 93 -4.02 1.42 -15.15
C GLU A 93 -2.60 1.00 -14.72
N ILE A 94 -2.35 -0.31 -14.70
CA ILE A 94 -1.02 -0.88 -14.54
C ILE A 94 -0.71 -1.77 -15.75
N ASP A 95 0.55 -1.82 -16.18
CA ASP A 95 0.97 -2.79 -17.19
C ASP A 95 0.74 -4.22 -16.70
N GLU A 96 0.43 -5.13 -17.60
CA GLU A 96 0.25 -6.55 -17.28
C GLU A 96 1.47 -7.13 -16.56
N MET A 97 1.19 -8.07 -15.65
CA MET A 97 2.21 -8.74 -14.85
C MET A 97 1.79 -10.19 -14.57
N PRO A 98 2.70 -11.16 -14.69
CA PRO A 98 2.43 -12.54 -14.32
C PRO A 98 1.95 -12.66 -12.86
N ASP A 99 1.03 -13.58 -12.60
CA ASP A 99 0.46 -13.85 -11.28
C ASP A 99 -0.29 -12.65 -10.64
N VAL A 100 -0.69 -11.65 -11.45
CA VAL A 100 -1.50 -10.51 -11.04
C VAL A 100 -2.77 -10.43 -11.88
N GLU A 101 -3.93 -10.50 -11.24
CA GLU A 101 -5.22 -10.16 -11.83
C GLU A 101 -5.58 -8.73 -11.42
N PHE A 102 -5.68 -7.82 -12.38
CA PHE A 102 -5.85 -6.39 -12.10
C PHE A 102 -7.22 -5.88 -12.53
N PHE A 103 -7.84 -5.08 -11.67
CA PHE A 103 -9.10 -4.39 -11.91
C PHE A 103 -8.88 -2.88 -11.88
N GLN A 104 -9.13 -2.21 -13.01
CA GLN A 104 -9.09 -0.75 -13.07
C GLN A 104 -10.44 -0.19 -12.64
N MET A 105 -10.58 0.15 -11.37
CA MET A 105 -11.79 0.75 -10.80
C MET A 105 -11.52 1.43 -9.46
N ASP A 106 -12.49 2.21 -8.99
CA ASP A 106 -12.45 2.78 -7.65
C ASP A 106 -12.79 1.71 -6.61
N PHE A 107 -11.90 1.50 -5.64
CA PHE A 107 -12.21 0.58 -4.53
C PHE A 107 -13.42 1.06 -3.68
N MET A 108 -13.71 2.35 -3.69
CA MET A 108 -14.89 2.92 -3.00
C MET A 108 -16.19 2.73 -3.77
N ASP A 109 -16.17 2.16 -4.97
CA ASP A 109 -17.37 1.75 -5.73
C ASP A 109 -18.06 0.57 -5.01
N GLU A 110 -19.39 0.62 -4.94
CA GLU A 110 -20.20 -0.42 -4.27
C GLU A 110 -19.98 -1.82 -4.85
N GLN A 111 -19.61 -1.94 -6.12
CA GLN A 111 -19.35 -3.21 -6.80
C GLN A 111 -17.95 -3.78 -6.54
N ALA A 112 -16.99 -2.97 -6.10
CA ALA A 112 -15.61 -3.38 -5.96
C ALA A 112 -15.41 -4.57 -5.01
N PRO A 113 -16.04 -4.61 -3.81
CA PRO A 113 -15.90 -5.75 -2.91
C PRO A 113 -16.37 -7.07 -3.53
N ASP A 114 -17.47 -7.07 -4.27
CA ASP A 114 -18.03 -8.28 -4.86
C ASP A 114 -17.17 -8.80 -6.01
N ILE A 115 -16.64 -7.91 -6.87
CA ILE A 115 -15.70 -8.24 -7.94
C ILE A 115 -14.41 -8.86 -7.36
N LEU A 116 -13.86 -8.27 -6.31
CA LEU A 116 -12.65 -8.79 -5.66
C LEU A 116 -12.90 -10.15 -4.97
N LYS A 117 -14.07 -10.36 -4.35
CA LYS A 117 -14.46 -11.64 -3.77
C LYS A 117 -14.65 -12.72 -4.84
N GLU A 118 -15.23 -12.36 -6.00
CA GLU A 118 -15.37 -13.30 -7.12
C GLU A 118 -13.99 -13.72 -7.65
N ALA A 119 -13.08 -12.78 -7.86
CA ALA A 119 -11.71 -13.08 -8.29
C ALA A 119 -10.97 -13.93 -7.25
N LEU A 120 -11.16 -13.65 -5.97
CA LEU A 120 -10.58 -14.41 -4.87
C LEU A 120 -11.09 -15.86 -4.86
N GLY A 121 -12.39 -16.09 -5.10
CA GLY A 121 -12.98 -17.40 -5.23
C GLY A 121 -12.41 -18.23 -6.39
N LYS A 122 -11.89 -17.60 -7.43
CA LYS A 122 -11.21 -18.27 -8.55
C LYS A 122 -9.75 -18.63 -8.26
N GLN A 123 -9.07 -17.83 -7.44
CA GLN A 123 -7.63 -17.97 -7.18
C GLN A 123 -7.28 -18.71 -5.89
N SER A 124 -8.13 -18.63 -4.88
CA SER A 124 -7.97 -19.26 -3.57
C SER A 124 -8.91 -20.46 -3.42
N LYS A 125 -8.43 -21.57 -2.86
CA LYS A 125 -9.22 -22.79 -2.67
C LYS A 125 -10.39 -22.63 -1.71
N ASP A 126 -10.22 -21.77 -0.72
CA ASP A 126 -11.21 -21.48 0.32
C ASP A 126 -11.96 -20.15 0.08
N GLY A 127 -11.65 -19.46 -1.02
CA GLY A 127 -12.22 -18.16 -1.33
C GLY A 127 -11.75 -17.04 -0.38
N LEU A 128 -10.66 -17.27 0.33
CA LEU A 128 -10.12 -16.31 1.31
C LEU A 128 -8.70 -15.87 0.95
N ALA A 129 -8.33 -14.67 1.39
CA ALA A 129 -7.00 -14.09 1.20
C ALA A 129 -6.08 -14.39 2.40
N ASP A 130 -4.79 -14.61 2.13
CA ASP A 130 -3.76 -14.66 3.16
C ASP A 130 -3.44 -13.26 3.69
N ILE A 131 -3.41 -12.29 2.78
CA ILE A 131 -2.99 -10.93 3.07
C ILE A 131 -3.86 -9.93 2.31
N VAL A 132 -4.25 -8.85 2.97
CA VAL A 132 -4.79 -7.65 2.34
C VAL A 132 -3.81 -6.50 2.56
N LEU A 133 -3.35 -5.91 1.46
CA LEU A 133 -2.45 -4.76 1.42
C LEU A 133 -3.22 -3.52 0.98
N SER A 134 -2.88 -2.35 1.51
CA SER A 134 -3.44 -1.06 1.07
C SER A 134 -2.39 0.04 1.14
N ASP A 135 -1.97 0.53 -0.03
CA ASP A 135 -1.19 1.79 -0.16
C ASP A 135 -2.06 2.96 -0.66
N MET A 136 -3.40 2.81 -0.58
CA MET A 136 -4.34 3.84 -0.99
C MET A 136 -4.12 5.15 -0.23
N ALA A 137 -4.24 6.27 -0.94
CA ALA A 137 -4.31 7.59 -0.36
C ALA A 137 -5.18 8.49 -1.24
N PRO A 138 -6.22 9.11 -0.70
CA PRO A 138 -6.99 10.08 -1.44
C PRO A 138 -6.11 11.30 -1.77
N ASN A 139 -6.42 11.95 -2.89
CA ASN A 139 -5.77 13.21 -3.26
C ASN A 139 -5.99 14.25 -2.16
N THR A 140 -4.91 14.89 -1.70
CA THR A 140 -4.99 15.94 -0.70
C THR A 140 -5.55 17.23 -1.30
N MET A 141 -6.51 17.84 -0.61
CA MET A 141 -7.10 19.13 -0.99
C MET A 141 -6.36 20.31 -0.36
N GLY A 142 -5.42 20.04 0.55
CA GLY A 142 -4.65 21.05 1.29
C GLY A 142 -5.34 21.53 2.58
N HIS A 143 -6.50 20.98 2.92
CA HIS A 143 -7.20 21.25 4.16
C HIS A 143 -7.03 20.08 5.13
N LYS A 144 -6.18 20.27 6.15
CA LYS A 144 -5.70 19.19 7.03
C LYS A 144 -6.82 18.31 7.64
N GLN A 145 -7.91 18.90 8.10
CA GLN A 145 -9.01 18.16 8.72
C GLN A 145 -9.77 17.32 7.69
N THR A 146 -10.10 17.90 6.53
CA THR A 146 -10.78 17.19 5.44
C THR A 146 -9.92 16.08 4.88
N ASP A 147 -8.63 16.36 4.65
CA ASP A 147 -7.68 15.36 4.16
C ASP A 147 -7.54 14.19 5.15
N HIS A 148 -7.51 14.49 6.47
CA HIS A 148 -7.49 13.46 7.51
C HIS A 148 -8.73 12.57 7.50
N LEU A 149 -9.93 13.15 7.43
CA LEU A 149 -11.19 12.39 7.38
C LEU A 149 -11.27 11.48 6.13
N ARG A 150 -10.85 11.97 4.98
CA ARG A 150 -10.83 11.18 3.74
C ARG A 150 -9.85 10.00 3.82
N ILE A 151 -8.69 10.20 4.41
CA ILE A 151 -7.71 9.15 4.65
C ILE A 151 -8.28 8.09 5.59
N MET A 152 -8.91 8.52 6.67
CA MET A 152 -9.54 7.61 7.63
C MET A 152 -10.62 6.76 6.97
N ALA A 153 -11.49 7.36 6.17
CA ALA A 153 -12.55 6.65 5.46
C ALA A 153 -12.00 5.53 4.54
N VAL A 154 -10.92 5.82 3.82
CA VAL A 154 -10.27 4.82 2.95
C VAL A 154 -9.62 3.68 3.75
N VAL A 155 -8.97 4.00 4.87
CA VAL A 155 -8.37 2.97 5.75
C VAL A 155 -9.44 2.11 6.42
N GLU A 156 -10.53 2.72 6.86
CA GLU A 156 -11.68 2.01 7.45
C GLU A 156 -12.34 1.09 6.42
N ALA A 157 -12.59 1.57 5.20
CA ALA A 157 -13.15 0.74 4.13
C ALA A 157 -12.23 -0.45 3.81
N ALA A 158 -10.93 -0.23 3.68
CA ALA A 158 -9.95 -1.30 3.47
C ALA A 158 -9.93 -2.32 4.62
N TYR A 159 -10.06 -1.84 5.87
CA TYR A 159 -10.09 -2.70 7.04
C TYR A 159 -11.35 -3.55 7.09
N TYR A 160 -12.55 -2.96 6.89
CA TYR A 160 -13.80 -3.72 6.90
C TYR A 160 -13.83 -4.76 5.78
N PHE A 161 -13.39 -4.41 4.59
CA PHE A 161 -13.20 -5.38 3.53
C PHE A 161 -12.21 -6.49 3.91
N ALA A 162 -11.09 -6.15 4.54
CA ALA A 162 -10.07 -7.14 4.94
C ALA A 162 -10.63 -8.18 5.92
N ILE A 163 -11.42 -7.78 6.92
CA ILE A 163 -12.01 -8.75 7.88
C ILE A 163 -13.08 -9.65 7.28
N GLU A 164 -13.65 -9.28 6.12
CA GLU A 164 -14.59 -10.13 5.40
C GLU A 164 -13.89 -11.21 4.56
N VAL A 165 -12.67 -10.93 4.06
CA VAL A 165 -11.99 -11.78 3.08
C VAL A 165 -10.75 -12.51 3.62
N LEU A 166 -10.23 -12.10 4.78
CA LEU A 166 -9.05 -12.75 5.36
C LEU A 166 -9.37 -14.11 5.96
N LYS A 167 -8.52 -15.08 5.69
CA LYS A 167 -8.53 -16.35 6.42
C LYS A 167 -8.04 -16.19 7.88
N PRO A 168 -8.36 -17.13 8.79
CA PRO A 168 -7.74 -17.15 10.11
C PRO A 168 -6.21 -17.08 10.00
N ASP A 169 -5.57 -16.36 10.93
CA ASP A 169 -4.15 -16.01 10.91
C ASP A 169 -3.71 -15.06 9.76
N GLY A 170 -4.63 -14.57 8.96
CA GLY A 170 -4.39 -13.62 7.88
C GLY A 170 -3.80 -12.29 8.38
N ILE A 171 -3.32 -11.49 7.42
CA ILE A 171 -2.56 -10.26 7.69
C ILE A 171 -3.19 -9.09 6.95
N PHE A 172 -3.33 -7.96 7.65
CA PHE A 172 -3.74 -6.69 7.07
C PHE A 172 -2.61 -5.66 7.18
N VAL A 173 -2.24 -5.04 6.07
CA VAL A 173 -1.25 -3.96 6.01
C VAL A 173 -1.87 -2.76 5.33
N ALA A 174 -1.92 -1.63 6.02
CA ALA A 174 -2.48 -0.42 5.43
C ALA A 174 -1.65 0.82 5.74
N LYS A 175 -1.57 1.71 4.75
CA LYS A 175 -1.00 3.04 4.93
C LYS A 175 -1.89 3.87 5.84
N VAL A 176 -1.29 4.45 6.87
CA VAL A 176 -1.92 5.40 7.78
C VAL A 176 -1.02 6.63 7.93
N PHE A 177 -1.59 7.73 8.41
CA PHE A 177 -0.78 8.89 8.77
C PHE A 177 -0.63 8.96 10.29
N GLN A 178 0.42 9.59 10.76
CA GLN A 178 0.69 9.74 12.19
C GLN A 178 -0.56 10.34 12.89
N GLY A 179 -1.13 9.58 13.81
CA GLY A 179 -2.44 9.87 14.42
C GLY A 179 -3.63 9.18 13.73
N GLY A 180 -3.44 8.51 12.57
CA GLY A 180 -4.53 8.01 11.73
C GLY A 180 -5.20 6.70 12.20
N ALA A 181 -4.45 5.71 12.67
CA ALA A 181 -5.05 4.50 13.26
C ALA A 181 -5.13 4.65 14.79
N GLN A 182 -5.94 5.59 15.25
CA GLN A 182 -6.17 5.87 16.68
C GLN A 182 -7.66 5.77 16.98
N GLY A 183 -8.01 5.62 18.25
CA GLY A 183 -9.40 5.60 18.68
C GLY A 183 -10.12 4.29 18.36
N GLU A 184 -11.31 4.37 17.78
CA GLU A 184 -12.23 3.26 17.60
C GLU A 184 -11.68 2.18 16.63
N LEU A 185 -11.14 2.56 15.47
CA LEU A 185 -10.58 1.63 14.50
C LEU A 185 -9.47 0.78 15.12
N LEU A 186 -8.55 1.40 15.87
CA LEU A 186 -7.48 0.65 16.54
C LEU A 186 -8.01 -0.30 17.62
N LYS A 187 -9.07 0.08 18.32
CA LYS A 187 -9.75 -0.79 19.30
C LYS A 187 -10.36 -2.01 18.61
N GLU A 188 -11.03 -1.81 17.46
CA GLU A 188 -11.59 -2.91 16.67
C GLU A 188 -10.52 -3.82 16.11
N MET A 189 -9.46 -3.26 15.53
CA MET A 189 -8.32 -4.05 15.06
C MET A 189 -7.74 -4.92 16.17
N LYS A 190 -7.61 -4.41 17.42
CA LYS A 190 -7.14 -5.20 18.57
C LYS A 190 -8.09 -6.34 18.95
N LYS A 191 -9.39 -6.21 18.70
CA LYS A 191 -10.33 -7.30 18.90
C LYS A 191 -10.12 -8.41 17.87
N ASN A 192 -9.91 -8.04 16.60
CA ASN A 192 -9.91 -8.94 15.46
C ASN A 192 -8.52 -9.53 15.12
N PHE A 193 -7.43 -8.94 15.58
CA PHE A 193 -6.07 -9.40 15.31
C PHE A 193 -5.28 -9.70 16.59
N LYS A 194 -4.33 -10.65 16.51
CA LYS A 194 -3.46 -11.03 17.62
C LYS A 194 -2.41 -9.96 17.92
N THR A 195 -1.86 -9.33 16.87
CA THR A 195 -0.78 -8.35 17.00
C THR A 195 -1.00 -7.18 16.05
N ILE A 196 -0.75 -5.96 16.53
CA ILE A 196 -0.77 -4.74 15.70
C ILE A 196 0.54 -3.99 15.91
N LYS A 197 1.21 -3.67 14.82
CA LYS A 197 2.45 -2.88 14.81
C LYS A 197 2.29 -1.68 13.88
N HIS A 198 2.88 -0.54 14.24
CA HIS A 198 3.04 0.59 13.36
C HIS A 198 4.50 0.64 12.89
N ILE A 199 4.68 0.69 11.58
CA ILE A 199 6.00 0.65 10.95
C ILE A 199 6.12 1.84 10.00
N LYS A 200 7.19 2.61 10.16
CA LYS A 200 7.62 3.58 9.16
C LYS A 200 8.82 2.99 8.43
N PRO A 201 8.65 2.46 7.21
CA PRO A 201 9.77 1.90 6.47
C PRO A 201 10.76 3.03 6.09
N PRO A 202 12.06 2.74 5.98
CA PRO A 202 13.08 3.71 5.54
C PRO A 202 12.77 4.37 4.19
N ALA A 203 12.09 3.64 3.30
CA ALA A 203 11.62 4.17 2.03
C ALA A 203 10.52 5.24 2.18
N SER A 204 9.83 5.35 3.31
CA SER A 204 8.95 6.48 3.60
C SER A 204 9.78 7.74 3.83
N ARG A 205 9.36 8.86 3.21
CA ARG A 205 10.09 10.12 3.36
C ARG A 205 10.13 10.57 4.82
N LYS A 206 11.28 11.07 5.27
CA LYS A 206 11.48 11.49 6.67
C LYS A 206 10.47 12.54 7.11
N GLU A 207 10.16 13.51 6.24
CA GLU A 207 9.22 14.60 6.48
C GLU A 207 7.74 14.19 6.34
N SER A 208 7.45 13.00 5.80
CA SER A 208 6.09 12.48 5.70
C SER A 208 5.62 11.93 7.03
N SER A 209 4.37 12.19 7.38
CA SER A 209 3.68 11.55 8.50
C SER A 209 3.20 10.12 8.17
N GLU A 210 3.48 9.63 6.96
CA GLU A 210 3.12 8.30 6.49
C GLU A 210 3.79 7.21 7.32
N GLN A 211 3.03 6.22 7.70
CA GLN A 211 3.45 4.96 8.31
C GLN A 211 2.47 3.86 7.90
N TYR A 212 2.76 2.62 8.25
CA TYR A 212 1.91 1.47 7.98
C TYR A 212 1.48 0.81 9.26
N VAL A 213 0.18 0.53 9.39
CA VAL A 213 -0.33 -0.42 10.35
C VAL A 213 -0.19 -1.82 9.78
N VAL A 214 0.39 -2.72 10.57
CA VAL A 214 0.52 -4.15 10.23
C VAL A 214 -0.19 -4.92 11.31
N ALA A 215 -1.34 -5.47 10.99
CA ALA A 215 -2.14 -6.32 11.87
C ALA A 215 -1.98 -7.78 11.44
N THR A 216 -1.54 -8.64 12.34
CA THR A 216 -1.25 -10.05 12.06
C THR A 216 -2.05 -10.97 12.95
N GLY A 217 -2.34 -12.17 12.44
CA GLY A 217 -3.08 -13.19 13.15
C GLY A 217 -4.55 -12.80 13.28
N PHE A 218 -5.24 -12.64 12.15
CA PHE A 218 -6.69 -12.45 12.13
C PHE A 218 -7.37 -13.61 12.84
N LYS A 219 -8.28 -13.32 13.76
CA LYS A 219 -8.91 -14.33 14.62
C LYS A 219 -10.04 -15.09 13.95
N GLY A 220 -10.44 -14.66 12.75
CA GLY A 220 -11.66 -15.13 12.12
C GLY A 220 -12.86 -14.31 12.62
N GLY A 221 -13.85 -14.08 11.74
CA GLY A 221 -15.15 -13.54 12.18
C GLY A 221 -15.85 -14.58 13.06
N CYS A 222 -16.45 -14.14 14.15
CA CYS A 222 -17.44 -14.93 14.89
C CYS A 222 -18.73 -14.99 14.09
#